data_d4c55fbd33e921099f0fb8a6c767827e
#
_entry.id   d4c55fbd33e921099f0fb8a6c767827e
#
_cell.length_a   1.000
_cell.length_b   1.000
_cell.length_c   1.000
_cell.angle_alpha   90.00
_cell.angle_beta   90.00
_cell.angle_gamma   90.00
#
_symmetry.space_group_name_H-M   'P 1'
#
loop_
_entity.id
_entity.type
_entity.pdbx_description
1 polymer ?
#
loop_
_entity_poly.entity_id
_entity_poly.type
_entity_poly.pdbx_seq_one_letter_code
_entity_poly.pdbx_strand_id
1 'polypeptide(L)'
;WTEIFNSTESMTGVTSLSELQAPTVLDLKEGYTVTLSNVRFGGAIMITEDDITRAKDSTVMVDQFVQRKRDALLTEANHYFLTEIFALYNNAFSSTLAPDGVELCGVHVWNTGASYGFTNYTTDILDEAGIAALEEYAGALTDASNKPLPQNFNTIVVKKGSANARAAKQ
;
A
#
# COMPACT_ATOMS: atom_id res chain seq x y z
N TRP A 1 14.70 5.08 -13.06
CA TRP A 1 14.26 3.69 -13.26
C TRP A 1 12.76 3.60 -13.04
N THR A 2 12.06 3.00 -14.00
CA THR A 2 10.60 2.92 -14.02
C THR A 2 10.22 1.47 -14.27
N GLU A 3 9.30 0.94 -13.49
CA GLU A 3 8.72 -0.38 -13.69
C GLU A 3 7.25 -0.25 -14.11
N ILE A 4 6.82 -1.10 -15.03
CA ILE A 4 5.45 -1.16 -15.51
C ILE A 4 4.88 -2.53 -15.10
N PHE A 5 3.75 -2.50 -14.41
CA PHE A 5 3.02 -3.69 -13.98
C PHE A 5 1.68 -3.72 -14.70
N ASN A 6 1.38 -4.83 -15.35
CA ASN A 6 0.07 -5.08 -15.95
C ASN A 6 -0.67 -6.10 -15.10
N SER A 7 -1.93 -5.81 -14.76
CA SER A 7 -2.81 -6.79 -14.17
C SER A 7 -3.43 -7.65 -15.28
N THR A 8 -3.79 -8.87 -14.95
CA THR A 8 -4.51 -9.79 -15.85
C THR A 8 -5.80 -10.22 -15.19
N GLU A 9 -6.85 -10.35 -16.00
CA GLU A 9 -8.14 -10.87 -15.53
C GLU A 9 -8.15 -12.40 -15.51
N SER A 10 -9.08 -12.97 -14.75
CA SER A 10 -9.29 -14.41 -14.74
C SER A 10 -9.97 -14.87 -16.05
N MET A 11 -9.59 -16.05 -16.53
CA MET A 11 -10.23 -16.66 -17.69
C MET A 11 -11.63 -17.15 -17.34
N THR A 12 -12.58 -16.93 -18.25
CA THR A 12 -13.93 -17.48 -18.20
C THR A 12 -14.24 -18.27 -19.46
N GLY A 13 -15.27 -19.10 -19.41
CA GLY A 13 -15.77 -19.79 -20.61
C GLY A 13 -15.36 -21.26 -20.72
N VAL A 14 -14.80 -21.87 -19.67
CA VAL A 14 -14.63 -23.33 -19.63
C VAL A 14 -16.01 -23.99 -19.54
N THR A 15 -16.36 -24.79 -20.54
CA THR A 15 -17.64 -25.52 -20.63
C THR A 15 -17.37 -26.99 -20.79
N SER A 16 -18.35 -27.83 -20.45
CA SER A 16 -18.33 -29.24 -20.79
C SER A 16 -18.46 -29.42 -22.32
N LEU A 17 -17.63 -30.26 -22.89
CA LEU A 17 -17.64 -30.57 -24.33
C LEU A 17 -18.37 -31.89 -24.57
N SER A 18 -19.20 -31.94 -25.60
CA SER A 18 -19.72 -33.17 -26.14
C SER A 18 -18.69 -33.84 -27.05
N GLU A 19 -18.87 -35.13 -27.33
CA GLU A 19 -18.04 -35.85 -28.30
C GLU A 19 -18.01 -35.11 -29.65
N LEU A 20 -16.80 -34.91 -30.19
CA LEU A 20 -16.55 -34.20 -31.46
C LEU A 20 -16.74 -32.66 -31.41
N GLN A 21 -16.97 -32.05 -30.29
CA GLN A 21 -17.03 -30.58 -30.16
C GLN A 21 -15.62 -30.00 -29.98
N ALA A 22 -15.26 -29.01 -30.82
CA ALA A 22 -14.01 -28.29 -30.67
C ALA A 22 -14.05 -27.42 -29.41
N PRO A 23 -12.97 -27.37 -28.63
CA PRO A 23 -12.88 -26.47 -27.45
C PRO A 23 -12.91 -25.00 -27.86
N THR A 24 -13.55 -24.19 -27.05
CA THR A 24 -13.52 -22.71 -27.21
C THR A 24 -12.14 -22.22 -26.88
N VAL A 25 -11.57 -21.39 -27.75
CA VAL A 25 -10.31 -20.69 -27.45
C VAL A 25 -10.60 -19.63 -26.39
N LEU A 26 -9.93 -19.73 -25.25
CA LEU A 26 -10.01 -18.74 -24.15
C LEU A 26 -8.88 -17.75 -24.32
N ASP A 27 -9.20 -16.49 -24.17
CA ASP A 27 -8.22 -15.40 -24.18
C ASP A 27 -8.08 -14.77 -22.80
N LEU A 28 -6.86 -14.32 -22.48
CA LEU A 28 -6.55 -13.63 -21.24
C LEU A 28 -6.63 -12.14 -21.51
N LYS A 29 -7.55 -11.46 -20.84
CA LYS A 29 -7.67 -10.00 -20.95
C LYS A 29 -6.68 -9.31 -20.06
N GLU A 30 -6.09 -8.23 -20.55
CA GLU A 30 -5.28 -7.34 -19.76
C GLU A 30 -6.19 -6.39 -18.96
N GLY A 31 -5.84 -6.19 -17.70
CA GLY A 31 -6.50 -5.23 -16.82
C GLY A 31 -5.78 -3.87 -16.81
N TYR A 32 -5.68 -3.26 -15.65
CA TYR A 32 -5.02 -1.95 -15.52
C TYR A 32 -3.50 -2.05 -15.61
N THR A 33 -2.88 -1.02 -16.19
CA THR A 33 -1.42 -0.84 -16.23
C THR A 33 -0.99 0.15 -15.16
N VAL A 34 -0.03 -0.23 -14.33
CA VAL A 34 0.57 0.63 -13.31
C VAL A 34 2.01 0.92 -13.64
N THR A 35 2.37 2.19 -13.65
CA THR A 35 3.74 2.65 -13.84
C THR A 35 4.31 3.15 -12.52
N LEU A 36 5.34 2.49 -12.01
CA LEU A 36 6.07 2.91 -10.81
C LEU A 36 7.37 3.60 -11.20
N SER A 37 7.59 4.79 -10.65
CA SER A 37 8.81 5.57 -10.86
C SER A 37 9.57 5.70 -9.56
N ASN A 38 10.88 5.40 -9.59
CA ASN A 38 11.74 5.59 -8.43
C ASN A 38 11.98 7.07 -8.17
N VAL A 39 11.76 7.48 -6.93
CA VAL A 39 12.12 8.81 -6.42
C VAL A 39 13.38 8.68 -5.57
N ARG A 40 14.37 9.53 -5.85
CA ARG A 40 15.57 9.61 -5.04
C ARG A 40 15.38 10.69 -3.98
N PHE A 41 15.71 10.37 -2.76
CA PHE A 41 15.79 11.34 -1.67
C PHE A 41 17.16 11.26 -1.02
N GLY A 42 17.61 12.34 -0.43
CA GLY A 42 18.90 12.39 0.25
C GLY A 42 19.11 13.70 0.98
N GLY A 43 20.02 13.67 1.91
CA GLY A 43 20.48 14.84 2.66
C GLY A 43 22.00 14.82 2.77
N ALA A 44 22.60 15.98 3.00
CA ALA A 44 24.02 16.10 3.24
C ALA A 44 24.27 16.81 4.56
N ILE A 45 25.34 16.41 5.24
CA ILE A 45 25.83 17.09 6.44
C ILE A 45 27.13 17.79 6.07
N MET A 46 27.17 19.08 6.35
CA MET A 46 28.42 19.84 6.29
C MET A 46 29.08 19.80 7.66
N ILE A 47 30.34 19.48 7.71
CA ILE A 47 31.21 19.57 8.88
C ILE A 47 32.31 20.58 8.54
N THR A 48 32.32 21.69 9.24
CA THR A 48 33.31 22.76 9.03
C THR A 48 34.55 22.52 9.89
N GLU A 49 35.66 23.15 9.51
CA GLU A 49 36.88 23.10 10.30
C GLU A 49 36.70 23.72 11.70
N ASP A 50 35.85 24.75 11.79
CA ASP A 50 35.46 25.33 13.08
C ASP A 50 34.70 24.35 13.98
N ASP A 51 33.80 23.51 13.37
CA ASP A 51 33.10 22.48 14.11
C ASP A 51 34.05 21.42 14.68
N ILE A 52 35.07 21.05 13.90
CA ILE A 52 36.10 20.10 14.31
C ILE A 52 36.96 20.71 15.42
N THR A 53 37.35 21.99 15.32
CA THR A 53 38.17 22.69 16.31
C THR A 53 37.40 22.80 17.61
N ARG A 54 36.13 23.22 17.59
CA ARG A 54 35.26 23.28 18.79
C ARG A 54 35.05 21.89 19.41
N ALA A 55 34.95 20.84 18.63
CA ALA A 55 34.85 19.47 19.15
C ALA A 55 36.16 19.05 19.86
N LYS A 56 37.31 19.44 19.35
CA LYS A 56 38.63 19.19 20.00
C LYS A 56 38.77 19.92 21.33
N ASP A 57 38.25 21.14 21.42
CA ASP A 57 38.29 21.96 22.63
C ASP A 57 37.26 21.53 23.70
N SER A 58 36.32 20.68 23.28
CA SER A 58 35.34 20.09 24.20
C SER A 58 35.80 18.72 24.70
N THR A 59 35.17 18.23 25.77
CA THR A 59 35.40 16.86 26.28
C THR A 59 34.87 15.76 25.34
N VAL A 60 34.31 16.13 24.22
CA VAL A 60 33.74 15.21 23.22
C VAL A 60 34.79 14.92 22.15
N MET A 61 35.13 13.65 21.95
CA MET A 61 36.03 13.25 20.89
C MET A 61 35.43 13.58 19.51
N VAL A 62 36.28 14.03 18.58
CA VAL A 62 35.87 14.38 17.21
C VAL A 62 35.09 13.25 16.54
N ASP A 63 35.47 12.00 16.75
CA ASP A 63 34.75 10.82 16.22
C ASP A 63 33.32 10.72 16.75
N GLN A 64 33.09 11.00 18.02
CA GLN A 64 31.75 11.01 18.58
C GLN A 64 30.89 12.15 18.01
N PHE A 65 31.49 13.30 17.73
CA PHE A 65 30.80 14.41 17.09
C PHE A 65 30.36 14.05 15.67
N VAL A 66 31.24 13.47 14.87
CA VAL A 66 30.93 13.00 13.52
C VAL A 66 29.85 11.91 13.54
N GLN A 67 29.95 10.95 14.47
CA GLN A 67 28.94 9.91 14.63
C GLN A 67 27.56 10.49 14.99
N ARG A 68 27.48 11.44 15.91
CA ARG A 68 26.20 12.09 16.25
C ARG A 68 25.56 12.79 15.05
N LYS A 69 26.36 13.47 14.23
CA LYS A 69 25.87 14.11 12.99
C LYS A 69 25.33 13.06 12.01
N ARG A 70 26.07 11.95 11.81
CA ARG A 70 25.62 10.84 10.96
C ARG A 70 24.32 10.20 11.48
N ASP A 71 24.24 9.94 12.77
CA ASP A 71 23.07 9.30 13.37
C ASP A 71 21.85 10.22 13.30
N ALA A 72 22.03 11.54 13.42
CA ALA A 72 20.97 12.52 13.19
C ALA A 72 20.46 12.47 11.73
N LEU A 73 21.37 12.38 10.74
CA LEU A 73 20.97 12.25 9.34
C LEU A 73 20.21 10.95 9.07
N LEU A 74 20.66 9.84 9.63
CA LEU A 74 19.96 8.55 9.50
C LEU A 74 18.57 8.57 10.13
N THR A 75 18.46 9.23 11.29
CA THR A 75 17.16 9.41 11.97
C THR A 75 16.20 10.23 11.11
N GLU A 76 16.67 11.33 10.52
CA GLU A 76 15.88 12.18 9.64
C GLU A 76 15.47 11.44 8.34
N ALA A 77 16.40 10.69 7.73
CA ALA A 77 16.10 9.88 6.57
C ALA A 77 15.02 8.81 6.86
N ASN A 78 15.10 8.14 8.00
CA ASN A 78 14.09 7.18 8.44
C ASN A 78 12.75 7.86 8.71
N HIS A 79 12.76 9.03 9.33
CA HIS A 79 11.54 9.80 9.59
C HIS A 79 10.86 10.22 8.28
N TYR A 80 11.63 10.72 7.31
CA TYR A 80 11.12 11.06 5.98
C TYR A 80 10.49 9.83 5.30
N PHE A 81 11.20 8.71 5.27
CA PHE A 81 10.72 7.47 4.67
C PHE A 81 9.39 6.97 5.30
N LEU A 82 9.32 6.99 6.62
CA LEU A 82 8.08 6.63 7.33
C LEU A 82 6.95 7.62 7.04
N THR A 83 7.25 8.91 6.94
CA THR A 83 6.25 9.93 6.61
C THR A 83 5.66 9.69 5.23
N GLU A 84 6.47 9.37 4.22
CA GLU A 84 5.99 9.05 2.87
C GLU A 84 5.13 7.78 2.86
N ILE A 85 5.54 6.72 3.56
CA ILE A 85 4.72 5.49 3.68
C ILE A 85 3.37 5.80 4.30
N PHE A 86 3.34 6.52 5.42
CA PHE A 86 2.09 6.83 6.11
C PHE A 86 1.23 7.86 5.39
N ALA A 87 1.82 8.68 4.51
CA ALA A 87 1.07 9.58 3.64
C ALA A 87 0.13 8.81 2.69
N LEU A 88 0.51 7.62 2.23
CA LEU A 88 -0.36 6.76 1.43
C LEU A 88 -1.65 6.41 2.18
N TYR A 89 -1.55 6.02 3.44
CA TYR A 89 -2.71 5.68 4.27
C TYR A 89 -3.54 6.91 4.62
N ASN A 90 -2.91 8.03 4.97
CA ASN A 90 -3.61 9.26 5.30
C ASN A 90 -4.41 9.81 4.13
N ASN A 91 -3.92 9.61 2.91
CA ASN A 91 -4.51 10.12 1.68
C ASN A 91 -5.33 9.06 0.92
N ALA A 92 -5.53 7.89 1.51
CA ALA A 92 -6.21 6.76 0.85
C ALA A 92 -7.65 7.05 0.44
N PHE A 93 -8.33 7.98 1.13
CA PHE A 93 -9.71 8.40 0.84
C PHE A 93 -9.80 9.71 0.04
N SER A 94 -8.68 10.23 -0.48
CA SER A 94 -8.70 11.55 -1.12
C SER A 94 -7.80 11.70 -2.33
N SER A 95 -6.50 11.49 -2.19
CA SER A 95 -5.52 11.84 -3.23
C SER A 95 -4.59 10.70 -3.64
N THR A 96 -4.54 9.61 -2.86
CA THR A 96 -3.86 8.39 -3.29
C THR A 96 -4.79 7.60 -4.18
N LEU A 97 -4.46 7.52 -5.47
CA LEU A 97 -5.31 6.88 -6.46
C LEU A 97 -4.86 5.44 -6.72
N ALA A 98 -5.85 4.57 -6.92
CA ALA A 98 -5.68 3.22 -7.43
C ALA A 98 -5.51 3.23 -8.97
N PRO A 99 -5.15 2.10 -9.60
CA PRO A 99 -4.93 2.02 -11.04
C PRO A 99 -6.13 2.40 -11.91
N ASP A 100 -7.34 2.33 -11.37
CA ASP A 100 -8.59 2.74 -12.02
C ASP A 100 -8.86 4.24 -11.95
N GLY A 101 -7.99 5.01 -11.28
CA GLY A 101 -8.12 6.45 -11.10
C GLY A 101 -9.06 6.86 -9.97
N VAL A 102 -9.59 5.91 -9.21
CA VAL A 102 -10.39 6.16 -7.99
C VAL A 102 -9.47 6.21 -6.77
N GLU A 103 -9.91 6.84 -5.68
CA GLU A 103 -9.17 6.85 -4.42
C GLU A 103 -8.86 5.41 -3.96
N LEU A 104 -7.71 5.21 -3.32
CA LEU A 104 -7.25 3.89 -2.87
C LEU A 104 -8.30 3.14 -2.02
N CYS A 105 -9.03 3.87 -1.18
CA CYS A 105 -10.21 3.37 -0.47
C CYS A 105 -11.45 3.96 -1.13
N GLY A 106 -12.07 3.25 -2.05
CA GLY A 106 -13.18 3.70 -2.86
C GLY A 106 -14.04 2.58 -3.43
N VAL A 107 -14.85 2.94 -4.38
CA VAL A 107 -15.63 1.97 -5.18
C VAL A 107 -14.88 1.72 -6.48
N HIS A 108 -14.30 0.56 -6.60
CA HIS A 108 -13.43 0.18 -7.71
C HIS A 108 -14.15 -0.69 -8.73
N VAL A 109 -13.66 -0.64 -9.97
CA VAL A 109 -14.03 -1.57 -11.04
C VAL A 109 -12.78 -2.35 -11.45
N TRP A 110 -12.95 -3.62 -11.84
CA TRP A 110 -11.82 -4.48 -12.18
C TRP A 110 -11.08 -4.05 -13.45
N ASN A 111 -11.81 -3.48 -14.40
CA ASN A 111 -11.25 -2.90 -15.62
C ASN A 111 -12.19 -1.85 -16.23
N THR A 112 -11.72 -1.14 -17.23
CA THR A 112 -12.53 -0.17 -17.98
C THR A 112 -13.66 -0.89 -18.72
N GLY A 113 -14.89 -0.69 -18.27
CA GLY A 113 -16.09 -1.33 -18.84
C GLY A 113 -16.54 -2.62 -18.14
N ALA A 114 -15.91 -3.00 -17.02
CA ALA A 114 -16.43 -4.09 -16.19
C ALA A 114 -17.80 -3.75 -15.62
N SER A 115 -18.69 -4.74 -15.62
CA SER A 115 -20.01 -4.64 -14.98
C SER A 115 -19.94 -4.93 -13.48
N TYR A 116 -18.84 -5.44 -13.01
CA TYR A 116 -18.61 -5.84 -11.63
C TYR A 116 -17.50 -4.98 -11.02
N GLY A 117 -17.69 -4.63 -9.76
CA GLY A 117 -16.75 -3.87 -8.98
C GLY A 117 -16.81 -4.28 -7.52
N PHE A 118 -16.00 -3.66 -6.71
CA PHE A 118 -15.96 -3.87 -5.26
C PHE A 118 -15.75 -2.55 -4.54
N THR A 119 -16.18 -2.52 -3.30
CA THR A 119 -15.90 -1.42 -2.38
C THR A 119 -14.91 -1.93 -1.35
N ASN A 120 -13.81 -1.23 -1.11
CA ASN A 120 -12.78 -1.67 -0.17
C ASN A 120 -12.72 -0.83 1.11
N TYR A 121 -13.82 -0.19 1.46
CA TYR A 121 -13.96 0.55 2.72
C TYR A 121 -15.35 0.33 3.33
N THR A 122 -15.44 0.55 4.63
CA THR A 122 -16.70 0.66 5.37
C THR A 122 -16.63 1.87 6.28
N THR A 123 -17.79 2.36 6.69
CA THR A 123 -17.94 3.42 7.70
C THR A 123 -18.21 2.85 9.10
N ASP A 124 -18.17 1.53 9.25
CA ASP A 124 -18.41 0.86 10.52
C ASP A 124 -17.33 1.21 11.54
N ILE A 125 -17.73 1.18 12.80
CA ILE A 125 -16.82 1.41 13.92
C ILE A 125 -15.90 0.18 14.04
N LEU A 126 -14.63 0.39 14.39
CA LEU A 126 -13.70 -0.70 14.67
C LEU A 126 -14.03 -1.31 16.05
N ASP A 127 -14.96 -2.25 16.04
CA ASP A 127 -15.33 -3.12 17.16
C ASP A 127 -15.50 -4.55 16.65
N GLU A 128 -15.94 -5.47 17.50
CA GLU A 128 -16.12 -6.88 17.14
C GLU A 128 -17.14 -7.05 16.00
N ALA A 129 -18.24 -6.29 16.03
CA ALA A 129 -19.27 -6.34 14.99
C ALA A 129 -18.77 -5.77 13.66
N GLY A 130 -18.01 -4.67 13.69
CA GLY A 130 -17.41 -4.07 12.50
C GLY A 130 -16.33 -4.95 11.88
N ILE A 131 -15.53 -5.65 12.68
CA ILE A 131 -14.55 -6.64 12.19
C ILE A 131 -15.27 -7.82 11.55
N ALA A 132 -16.32 -8.37 12.18
CA ALA A 132 -17.11 -9.47 11.62
C ALA A 132 -17.77 -9.07 10.29
N ALA A 133 -18.31 -7.86 10.18
CA ALA A 133 -18.88 -7.33 8.94
C ALA A 133 -17.82 -7.20 7.83
N LEU A 134 -16.59 -6.76 8.15
CA LEU A 134 -15.48 -6.69 7.21
C LEU A 134 -15.03 -8.08 6.74
N GLU A 135 -14.99 -9.08 7.63
CA GLU A 135 -14.64 -10.46 7.27
C GLU A 135 -15.70 -11.08 6.36
N GLU A 136 -16.98 -10.86 6.66
CA GLU A 136 -18.08 -11.31 5.79
C GLU A 136 -17.99 -10.65 4.42
N TYR A 137 -17.75 -9.35 4.37
CA TYR A 137 -17.57 -8.62 3.12
C TYR A 137 -16.37 -9.12 2.33
N ALA A 138 -15.22 -9.34 2.98
CA ALA A 138 -14.01 -9.86 2.34
C ALA A 138 -14.22 -11.27 1.78
N GLY A 139 -14.98 -12.10 2.47
CA GLY A 139 -15.35 -13.44 2.00
C GLY A 139 -16.30 -13.44 0.79
N ALA A 140 -17.07 -12.36 0.62
CA ALA A 140 -18.02 -12.20 -0.49
C ALA A 140 -17.42 -11.54 -1.74
N LEU A 141 -16.15 -11.11 -1.70
CA LEU A 141 -15.50 -10.48 -2.86
C LEU A 141 -15.43 -11.43 -4.05
N THR A 142 -15.64 -10.84 -5.23
CA THR A 142 -15.55 -11.56 -6.51
C THR A 142 -14.54 -10.89 -7.42
N ASP A 143 -13.97 -11.65 -8.35
CA ASP A 143 -13.11 -11.13 -9.40
C ASP A 143 -13.90 -10.47 -10.56
N ALA A 144 -13.18 -9.98 -11.57
CA ALA A 144 -13.75 -9.38 -12.77
C ALA A 144 -14.74 -10.29 -13.54
N SER A 145 -14.68 -11.59 -13.29
CA SER A 145 -15.53 -12.63 -13.89
C SER A 145 -16.63 -13.11 -12.95
N ASN A 146 -16.85 -12.40 -11.85
CA ASN A 146 -17.82 -12.77 -10.81
C ASN A 146 -17.53 -14.12 -10.14
N LYS A 147 -16.26 -14.55 -10.12
CA LYS A 147 -15.84 -15.73 -9.37
C LYS A 147 -15.44 -15.33 -7.96
N PRO A 148 -15.72 -16.15 -6.95
CA PRO A 148 -15.32 -15.89 -5.58
C PRO A 148 -13.80 -15.66 -5.46
N LEU A 149 -13.42 -14.56 -4.85
CA LEU A 149 -12.05 -14.18 -4.54
C LEU A 149 -11.93 -13.81 -3.05
N PRO A 150 -12.14 -14.77 -2.14
CA PRO A 150 -12.18 -14.49 -0.71
C PRO A 150 -10.82 -13.96 -0.22
N GLN A 151 -10.86 -12.92 0.58
CA GLN A 151 -9.70 -12.30 1.21
C GLN A 151 -9.75 -12.54 2.73
N ASN A 152 -8.60 -12.76 3.33
CA ASN A 152 -8.47 -12.89 4.77
C ASN A 152 -7.67 -11.71 5.33
N PHE A 153 -8.22 -11.02 6.30
CA PHE A 153 -7.52 -9.98 7.02
C PHE A 153 -6.75 -10.58 8.19
N ASN A 154 -5.48 -10.25 8.32
CA ASN A 154 -4.62 -10.72 9.40
C ASN A 154 -3.88 -9.59 10.12
N THR A 155 -4.06 -8.35 9.67
CA THR A 155 -3.34 -7.19 10.19
C THR A 155 -4.24 -5.98 10.25
N ILE A 156 -4.25 -5.30 11.40
CA ILE A 156 -4.95 -4.04 11.61
C ILE A 156 -3.92 -2.95 11.84
N VAL A 157 -3.98 -1.89 11.04
CA VAL A 157 -3.12 -0.71 11.17
C VAL A 157 -3.92 0.44 11.75
N VAL A 158 -3.53 0.92 12.94
CA VAL A 158 -4.21 1.99 13.65
C VAL A 158 -3.24 3.04 14.17
N LYS A 159 -3.69 4.30 14.25
CA LYS A 159 -2.90 5.37 14.83
C LYS A 159 -2.68 5.12 16.33
N LYS A 160 -1.42 5.12 16.77
CA LYS A 160 -1.05 4.96 18.18
C LYS A 160 -1.79 5.97 19.07
N GLY A 161 -2.40 5.50 20.15
CA GLY A 161 -3.12 6.34 21.12
C GLY A 161 -4.55 6.73 20.71
N SER A 162 -5.03 6.32 19.53
CA SER A 162 -6.41 6.52 19.11
C SER A 162 -7.39 5.59 19.89
N ALA A 163 -8.69 5.89 19.79
CA ALA A 163 -9.73 5.00 20.31
C ALA A 163 -9.67 3.64 19.62
N ASN A 164 -9.46 3.63 18.29
CA ASN A 164 -9.32 2.43 17.48
C ASN A 164 -8.11 1.57 17.90
N ALA A 165 -6.98 2.19 18.34
CA ALA A 165 -5.84 1.45 18.85
C ALA A 165 -6.12 0.75 20.19
N ARG A 166 -7.10 1.22 20.95
CA ARG A 166 -7.56 0.57 22.18
C ARG A 166 -8.53 -0.57 21.85
N ALA A 167 -9.44 -0.36 20.92
CA ALA A 167 -10.37 -1.40 20.44
C ALA A 167 -9.63 -2.58 19.80
N ALA A 168 -8.62 -2.34 18.99
CA ALA A 168 -7.81 -3.37 18.32
C ALA A 168 -6.97 -4.24 19.29
N LYS A 169 -6.93 -3.94 20.59
CA LYS A 169 -6.20 -4.71 21.61
C LYS A 169 -7.11 -5.61 22.46
N GLN A 170 -8.40 -5.48 22.31
CA GLN A 170 -9.40 -6.33 22.98
C GLN A 170 -9.63 -7.61 22.19
#